data_88756db791c4be54b5c361ee6ec93395
#
_entry.id   88756db791c4be54b5c361ee6ec93395
#
_cell.length_a   1.000
_cell.length_b   1.000
_cell.length_c   1.000
_cell.angle_alpha   90.00
_cell.angle_beta   90.00
_cell.angle_gamma   90.00
#
_symmetry.space_group_name_H-M   'P 1'
#
loop_
_entity.id
_entity.type
_entity.pdbx_description
1 polymer ?
#
loop_
_entity_poly.entity_id
_entity_poly.type
_entity_poly.pdbx_seq_one_letter_code
_entity_poly.pdbx_strand_id
1 'polypeptide(L)'
;MSQLFPKWANKVPMKLQAVLVVKLFAIVFGIWYFFSPKYTDVGYTPDQPISYSHRLHVGQLGMDCQYCHNTVTMSAKASLPPSSTCMNCHAQIKPDSPLLGALRESWANDVPIEWVRVHMLPDYAQFNHSAHVNVGVGCQSCHGRIDRMDVVGQKQPLSMSWCIDCHRNPAPNLRPVSEVTNMEWVAPEDPQAFGEKIIKAKSIHAPTYCNGCHY
;
A
#
# COMPACT_ATOMS: atom_id res chain seq x y z
N MET A 1 -59.16 -28.40 22.81
CA MET A 1 -58.10 -29.17 22.12
C MET A 1 -56.96 -29.31 23.11
N SER A 2 -56.59 -30.54 23.46
CA SER A 2 -55.47 -30.84 24.38
C SER A 2 -54.16 -30.54 23.70
N GLN A 3 -53.34 -29.74 24.32
CA GLN A 3 -52.00 -29.39 23.82
C GLN A 3 -51.10 -30.62 23.97
N LEU A 4 -50.59 -31.16 22.88
CA LEU A 4 -49.71 -32.36 22.82
C LEU A 4 -48.34 -32.12 23.43
N PHE A 5 -47.81 -30.86 23.35
CA PHE A 5 -46.48 -30.51 23.83
C PHE A 5 -46.55 -29.49 24.97
N PRO A 6 -45.53 -29.47 25.85
CA PRO A 6 -45.46 -28.47 26.93
C PRO A 6 -45.43 -27.04 26.34
N LYS A 7 -45.93 -26.06 27.09
CA LYS A 7 -46.02 -24.67 26.64
C LYS A 7 -44.68 -24.03 26.21
N TRP A 8 -43.59 -24.50 26.78
CA TRP A 8 -42.23 -24.03 26.40
C TRP A 8 -41.83 -24.44 24.97
N ALA A 9 -42.38 -25.57 24.47
CA ALA A 9 -42.09 -26.04 23.09
C ALA A 9 -42.52 -25.02 22.02
N ASN A 10 -43.52 -24.21 22.27
CA ASN A 10 -44.01 -23.15 21.35
C ASN A 10 -42.96 -22.05 21.15
N LYS A 11 -41.99 -21.92 22.05
CA LYS A 11 -40.88 -20.96 21.93
C LYS A 11 -39.64 -21.51 21.19
N VAL A 12 -39.61 -22.82 20.99
CA VAL A 12 -38.46 -23.49 20.33
C VAL A 12 -38.22 -23.02 18.89
N PRO A 13 -39.28 -22.91 18.02
CA PRO A 13 -39.08 -22.41 16.66
C PRO A 13 -38.49 -21.02 16.62
N MET A 14 -38.98 -20.11 17.46
CA MET A 14 -38.49 -18.74 17.53
C MET A 14 -37.06 -18.66 18.02
N LYS A 15 -36.67 -19.47 19.03
CA LYS A 15 -35.29 -19.55 19.52
C LYS A 15 -34.36 -20.14 18.44
N LEU A 16 -34.80 -21.17 17.75
CA LEU A 16 -34.06 -21.80 16.66
C LEU A 16 -33.82 -20.79 15.53
N GLN A 17 -34.86 -20.07 15.13
CA GLN A 17 -34.75 -19.02 14.12
C GLN A 17 -33.77 -17.91 14.53
N ALA A 18 -33.83 -17.45 15.79
CA ALA A 18 -32.89 -16.45 16.31
C ALA A 18 -31.44 -16.97 16.24
N VAL A 19 -31.20 -18.21 16.65
CA VAL A 19 -29.86 -18.84 16.58
C VAL A 19 -29.36 -18.95 15.13
N LEU A 20 -30.23 -19.33 14.18
CA LEU A 20 -29.88 -19.41 12.76
C LEU A 20 -29.53 -18.03 12.19
N VAL A 21 -30.28 -17.00 12.53
CA VAL A 21 -29.99 -15.62 12.13
C VAL A 21 -28.65 -15.16 12.68
N VAL A 22 -28.38 -15.37 13.97
CA VAL A 22 -27.08 -15.02 14.58
C VAL A 22 -25.93 -15.76 13.93
N LYS A 23 -26.07 -17.09 13.65
CA LYS A 23 -25.07 -17.86 12.93
C LYS A 23 -24.82 -17.31 11.53
N LEU A 24 -25.88 -16.97 10.80
CA LEU A 24 -25.75 -16.39 9.46
C LEU A 24 -24.94 -15.08 9.50
N PHE A 25 -25.28 -14.18 10.42
CA PHE A 25 -24.54 -12.92 10.60
C PHE A 25 -23.08 -13.18 10.99
N ALA A 26 -22.81 -14.13 11.87
CA ALA A 26 -21.45 -14.49 12.27
C ALA A 26 -20.63 -15.02 11.08
N ILE A 27 -21.23 -15.86 10.24
CA ILE A 27 -20.59 -16.41 9.03
C ILE A 27 -20.30 -15.27 8.03
N VAL A 28 -21.29 -14.42 7.73
CA VAL A 28 -21.14 -13.30 6.79
C VAL A 28 -20.08 -12.32 7.29
N PHE A 29 -20.10 -11.98 8.58
CA PHE A 29 -19.11 -11.12 9.19
C PHE A 29 -17.69 -11.76 9.17
N GLY A 30 -17.60 -13.05 9.47
CA GLY A 30 -16.34 -13.79 9.42
C GLY A 30 -15.76 -13.79 8.00
N ILE A 31 -16.56 -14.11 7.00
CA ILE A 31 -16.13 -14.08 5.60
C ILE A 31 -15.68 -12.65 5.22
N TRP A 32 -16.52 -11.65 5.50
CA TRP A 32 -16.19 -10.26 5.18
C TRP A 32 -14.89 -9.79 5.84
N TYR A 33 -14.66 -10.15 7.12
CA TYR A 33 -13.45 -9.73 7.85
C TYR A 33 -12.20 -10.46 7.36
N PHE A 34 -12.22 -11.81 7.32
CA PHE A 34 -11.03 -12.63 7.03
C PHE A 34 -10.63 -12.62 5.56
N PHE A 35 -11.55 -12.34 4.63
CA PHE A 35 -11.26 -12.22 3.20
C PHE A 35 -11.16 -10.76 2.74
N SER A 36 -11.09 -9.81 3.65
CA SER A 36 -10.84 -8.41 3.30
C SER A 36 -9.34 -8.15 3.09
N PRO A 37 -8.95 -7.22 2.18
CA PRO A 37 -7.56 -6.82 1.98
C PRO A 37 -6.87 -6.33 3.25
N LYS A 38 -7.64 -5.82 4.22
CA LYS A 38 -7.12 -5.45 5.53
C LYS A 38 -6.50 -6.64 6.29
N TYR A 39 -7.07 -7.84 6.13
CA TYR A 39 -6.59 -9.05 6.78
C TYR A 39 -5.62 -9.84 5.89
N THR A 40 -5.89 -9.94 4.59
CA THR A 40 -5.11 -10.77 3.67
C THR A 40 -3.83 -10.11 3.20
N ASP A 41 -3.84 -8.79 2.99
CA ASP A 41 -2.77 -8.09 2.27
C ASP A 41 -1.88 -7.27 3.21
N VAL A 42 -2.46 -6.68 4.28
CA VAL A 42 -1.66 -5.91 5.25
C VAL A 42 -0.74 -6.84 6.02
N GLY A 43 0.55 -6.52 6.00
CA GLY A 43 1.60 -7.33 6.61
C GLY A 43 2.25 -8.34 5.66
N TYR A 44 1.79 -8.42 4.40
CA TYR A 44 2.45 -9.27 3.40
C TYR A 44 3.88 -8.80 3.16
N THR A 45 4.86 -9.66 3.47
CA THR A 45 6.30 -9.42 3.41
C THR A 45 7.00 -10.63 2.81
N PRO A 46 6.94 -10.80 1.48
CA PRO A 46 7.55 -11.95 0.82
C PRO A 46 9.08 -11.87 0.85
N ASP A 47 9.72 -13.04 0.82
CA ASP A 47 11.14 -13.13 0.58
C ASP A 47 11.49 -12.59 -0.81
N GLN A 48 12.62 -11.90 -0.91
CA GLN A 48 13.09 -11.30 -2.15
C GLN A 48 14.37 -11.98 -2.64
N PRO A 49 14.63 -12.04 -3.95
CA PRO A 49 15.85 -12.64 -4.50
C PRO A 49 17.15 -12.02 -3.96
N ILE A 50 17.06 -10.74 -3.57
CA ILE A 50 18.14 -10.00 -2.92
C ILE A 50 17.57 -9.37 -1.65
N SER A 51 18.24 -9.57 -0.53
CA SER A 51 17.87 -8.94 0.76
C SER A 51 18.20 -7.44 0.75
N TYR A 52 17.44 -6.67 -0.02
CA TYR A 52 17.61 -5.21 -0.09
C TYR A 52 16.95 -4.54 1.12
N SER A 53 17.74 -3.80 1.89
CA SER A 53 17.27 -3.06 3.06
C SER A 53 17.05 -1.58 2.75
N HIS A 54 15.80 -1.14 2.72
CA HIS A 54 15.47 0.29 2.63
C HIS A 54 15.93 1.03 3.91
N ARG A 55 15.89 0.38 5.06
CA ARG A 55 16.38 0.95 6.31
C ARG A 55 17.85 1.35 6.20
N LEU A 56 18.68 0.53 5.57
CA LEU A 56 20.08 0.86 5.36
C LEU A 56 20.24 2.00 4.33
N HIS A 57 19.67 1.84 3.14
CA HIS A 57 19.93 2.76 2.02
C HIS A 57 19.24 4.11 2.20
N VAL A 58 17.95 4.11 2.56
CA VAL A 58 17.17 5.33 2.75
C VAL A 58 17.32 5.86 4.17
N GLY A 59 17.09 5.00 5.18
CA GLY A 59 17.04 5.43 6.57
C GLY A 59 18.39 5.82 7.15
N GLN A 60 19.48 5.12 6.83
CA GLN A 60 20.82 5.36 7.39
C GLN A 60 21.73 6.14 6.45
N LEU A 61 21.71 5.81 5.14
CA LEU A 61 22.56 6.48 4.16
C LEU A 61 21.92 7.73 3.55
N GLY A 62 20.62 7.97 3.81
CA GLY A 62 19.90 9.16 3.34
C GLY A 62 19.67 9.21 1.85
N MET A 63 19.62 8.07 1.14
CA MET A 63 19.34 8.04 -0.29
C MET A 63 17.88 8.41 -0.55
N ASP A 64 17.67 9.33 -1.50
CA ASP A 64 16.31 9.71 -1.91
C ASP A 64 15.61 8.59 -2.67
N CYS A 65 14.30 8.48 -2.48
CA CYS A 65 13.47 7.44 -3.13
C CYS A 65 13.56 7.52 -4.67
N GLN A 66 13.62 8.73 -5.21
CA GLN A 66 13.63 8.98 -6.65
C GLN A 66 14.97 8.63 -7.31
N TYR A 67 16.03 8.41 -6.54
CA TYR A 67 17.29 7.89 -7.10
C TYR A 67 17.08 6.51 -7.73
N CYS A 68 16.29 5.66 -7.05
CA CYS A 68 15.97 4.30 -7.51
C CYS A 68 14.62 4.24 -8.24
N HIS A 69 13.61 4.94 -7.74
CA HIS A 69 12.25 4.97 -8.31
C HIS A 69 12.05 6.23 -9.15
N ASN A 70 12.88 6.42 -10.18
CA ASN A 70 12.97 7.68 -10.93
C ASN A 70 11.79 7.98 -11.87
N THR A 71 10.90 7.02 -12.09
CA THR A 71 9.74 7.21 -12.99
C THR A 71 8.45 7.62 -12.26
N VAL A 72 8.45 7.66 -10.92
CA VAL A 72 7.23 7.91 -10.13
C VAL A 72 6.56 9.27 -10.41
N THR A 73 7.31 10.24 -10.90
CA THR A 73 6.79 11.56 -11.27
C THR A 73 6.28 11.64 -12.72
N MET A 74 6.58 10.62 -13.54
CA MET A 74 6.29 10.64 -14.98
C MET A 74 5.42 9.48 -15.43
N SER A 75 5.34 8.39 -14.65
CA SER A 75 4.68 7.14 -15.04
C SER A 75 3.61 6.71 -14.05
N ALA A 76 2.65 5.95 -14.56
CA ALA A 76 1.67 5.26 -13.73
C ALA A 76 2.33 4.21 -12.81
N LYS A 77 3.38 3.55 -13.30
CA LYS A 77 4.12 2.53 -12.53
C LYS A 77 5.43 3.10 -12.01
N ALA A 78 5.70 2.87 -10.72
CA ALA A 78 7.05 3.05 -10.19
C ALA A 78 7.93 1.95 -10.78
N SER A 79 9.00 2.32 -11.48
CA SER A 79 9.96 1.32 -11.94
C SER A 79 10.78 0.80 -10.76
N LEU A 80 11.14 -0.47 -10.83
CA LEU A 80 12.23 -1.01 -10.04
C LEU A 80 13.56 -0.63 -10.71
N PRO A 81 14.58 -0.26 -9.94
CA PRO A 81 15.87 0.13 -10.52
C PRO A 81 16.50 -1.08 -11.23
N PRO A 82 17.09 -0.88 -12.40
CA PRO A 82 17.91 -1.91 -13.06
C PRO A 82 19.17 -2.20 -12.24
N SER A 83 19.78 -3.37 -12.44
CA SER A 83 21.03 -3.78 -11.75
C SER A 83 22.15 -2.75 -11.88
N SER A 84 22.20 -2.01 -13.00
CA SER A 84 23.15 -0.92 -13.22
C SER A 84 23.08 0.17 -12.15
N THR A 85 21.88 0.52 -11.68
CA THR A 85 21.72 1.51 -10.60
C THR A 85 22.40 1.05 -9.31
N CYS A 86 22.28 -0.22 -8.97
CA CYS A 86 22.93 -0.81 -7.81
C CYS A 86 24.45 -0.86 -8.00
N MET A 87 24.89 -1.20 -9.19
CA MET A 87 26.31 -1.33 -9.54
C MET A 87 27.06 0.00 -9.59
N ASN A 88 26.38 1.16 -9.66
CA ASN A 88 27.02 2.46 -9.48
C ASN A 88 27.82 2.55 -8.16
N CYS A 89 27.38 1.84 -7.14
CA CYS A 89 28.04 1.78 -5.84
C CYS A 89 28.67 0.39 -5.59
N HIS A 90 27.93 -0.68 -5.88
CA HIS A 90 28.32 -2.03 -5.51
C HIS A 90 29.43 -2.63 -6.38
N ALA A 91 29.83 -1.96 -7.45
CA ALA A 91 31.07 -2.26 -8.15
C ALA A 91 32.33 -2.02 -7.28
N GLN A 92 32.23 -1.14 -6.27
CA GLN A 92 33.33 -0.79 -5.35
C GLN A 92 32.99 -1.11 -3.89
N ILE A 93 31.70 -0.96 -3.51
CA ILE A 93 31.25 -1.16 -2.13
C ILE A 93 30.77 -2.60 -1.98
N LYS A 94 31.47 -3.38 -1.15
CA LYS A 94 31.21 -4.82 -0.89
C LYS A 94 31.13 -5.66 -2.18
N PRO A 95 32.06 -5.51 -3.14
CA PRO A 95 31.96 -6.15 -4.46
C PRO A 95 31.88 -7.68 -4.35
N ASP A 96 32.52 -8.28 -3.36
CA ASP A 96 32.59 -9.73 -3.18
C ASP A 96 31.61 -10.28 -2.16
N SER A 97 30.68 -9.45 -1.66
CA SER A 97 29.69 -9.90 -0.68
C SER A 97 28.81 -11.03 -1.24
N PRO A 98 28.64 -12.14 -0.51
CA PRO A 98 27.76 -13.23 -0.94
C PRO A 98 26.29 -12.77 -1.07
N LEU A 99 25.87 -11.75 -0.30
CA LEU A 99 24.52 -11.19 -0.37
C LEU A 99 24.23 -10.48 -1.68
N LEU A 100 25.26 -10.11 -2.44
CA LEU A 100 25.17 -9.45 -3.74
C LEU A 100 25.39 -10.42 -4.92
N GLY A 101 25.39 -11.73 -4.67
CA GLY A 101 25.59 -12.74 -5.70
C GLY A 101 24.59 -12.61 -6.85
N ALA A 102 23.30 -12.59 -6.54
CA ALA A 102 22.25 -12.45 -7.52
C ALA A 102 22.29 -11.09 -8.28
N LEU A 103 22.76 -10.01 -7.63
CA LEU A 103 22.98 -8.73 -8.30
C LEU A 103 24.11 -8.81 -9.33
N ARG A 104 25.24 -9.42 -8.96
CA ARG A 104 26.36 -9.60 -9.90
C ARG A 104 25.99 -10.48 -11.08
N GLU A 105 25.25 -11.56 -10.84
CA GLU A 105 24.75 -12.44 -11.88
C GLU A 105 23.80 -11.72 -12.84
N SER A 106 22.84 -10.96 -12.29
CA SER A 106 21.94 -10.10 -13.06
C SER A 106 22.72 -9.11 -13.93
N TRP A 107 23.73 -8.46 -13.35
CA TRP A 107 24.55 -7.48 -14.06
C TRP A 107 25.42 -8.12 -15.16
N ALA A 108 26.07 -9.24 -14.85
CA ALA A 108 26.98 -9.92 -15.79
C ALA A 108 26.26 -10.51 -17.00
N ASN A 109 25.04 -10.99 -16.81
CA ASN A 109 24.25 -11.66 -17.85
C ASN A 109 23.19 -10.76 -18.50
N ASP A 110 23.07 -9.50 -18.06
CA ASP A 110 22.01 -8.56 -18.49
C ASP A 110 20.60 -9.13 -18.31
N VAL A 111 20.36 -9.86 -17.20
CA VAL A 111 19.09 -10.49 -16.87
C VAL A 111 18.44 -9.72 -15.70
N PRO A 112 17.19 -9.30 -15.81
CA PRO A 112 16.50 -8.61 -14.72
C PRO A 112 16.43 -9.45 -13.44
N ILE A 113 16.50 -8.79 -12.29
CA ILE A 113 16.21 -9.43 -11.00
C ILE A 113 14.69 -9.66 -10.90
N GLU A 114 14.29 -10.90 -10.64
CA GLU A 114 12.87 -11.29 -10.52
C GLU A 114 12.32 -10.94 -9.14
N TRP A 115 12.11 -9.64 -8.91
CA TRP A 115 11.53 -9.15 -7.67
C TRP A 115 10.10 -9.64 -7.46
N VAL A 116 9.80 -10.10 -6.24
CA VAL A 116 8.42 -10.44 -5.85
C VAL A 116 7.64 -9.16 -5.58
N ARG A 117 6.50 -9.01 -6.25
CA ARG A 117 5.64 -7.83 -6.09
C ARG A 117 4.96 -7.83 -4.72
N VAL A 118 5.15 -6.76 -3.95
CA VAL A 118 4.59 -6.59 -2.60
C VAL A 118 3.24 -5.88 -2.63
N HIS A 119 3.18 -4.72 -3.27
CA HIS A 119 1.96 -3.92 -3.36
C HIS A 119 1.20 -4.29 -4.63
N MET A 120 0.02 -4.89 -4.46
CA MET A 120 -0.79 -5.36 -5.58
C MET A 120 -2.15 -4.65 -5.58
N LEU A 121 -2.56 -4.26 -6.79
CA LEU A 121 -3.94 -3.88 -7.07
C LEU A 121 -4.50 -4.87 -8.09
N PRO A 122 -5.82 -5.15 -8.07
CA PRO A 122 -6.46 -5.92 -9.12
C PRO A 122 -6.25 -5.28 -10.49
N ASP A 123 -6.16 -6.08 -11.54
CA ASP A 123 -5.88 -5.60 -12.90
C ASP A 123 -6.95 -4.63 -13.44
N TYR A 124 -8.15 -4.69 -12.89
CA TYR A 124 -9.25 -3.77 -13.23
C TYR A 124 -9.18 -2.42 -12.48
N ALA A 125 -8.22 -2.24 -11.57
CA ALA A 125 -8.02 -0.98 -10.85
C ALA A 125 -6.80 -0.24 -11.40
N GLN A 126 -7.03 0.90 -12.04
CA GLN A 126 -5.99 1.73 -12.61
C GLN A 126 -5.46 2.72 -11.57
N PHE A 127 -4.18 2.66 -11.30
CA PHE A 127 -3.49 3.57 -10.39
C PHE A 127 -2.33 4.24 -11.10
N ASN A 128 -2.18 5.54 -10.86
CA ASN A 128 -1.11 6.32 -11.46
C ASN A 128 -0.27 7.02 -10.38
N HIS A 129 0.99 6.58 -10.20
CA HIS A 129 1.91 7.21 -9.26
C HIS A 129 2.13 8.69 -9.56
N SER A 130 2.36 9.05 -10.82
CA SER A 130 2.69 10.43 -11.16
C SER A 130 1.56 11.42 -10.81
N ALA A 131 0.30 10.99 -10.93
CA ALA A 131 -0.84 11.81 -10.53
C ALA A 131 -0.84 12.12 -9.02
N HIS A 132 -0.44 11.16 -8.19
CA HIS A 132 -0.42 11.30 -6.73
C HIS A 132 0.83 12.05 -6.23
N VAL A 133 2.00 11.69 -6.76
CA VAL A 133 3.28 12.31 -6.36
C VAL A 133 3.31 13.80 -6.76
N ASN A 134 2.87 14.14 -7.96
CA ASN A 134 2.91 15.52 -8.47
C ASN A 134 1.90 16.47 -7.78
N VAL A 135 0.84 15.93 -7.16
CA VAL A 135 -0.06 16.75 -6.35
C VAL A 135 0.42 16.91 -4.91
N GLY A 136 1.35 16.08 -4.45
CA GLY A 136 1.95 16.18 -3.12
C GLY A 136 1.47 15.11 -2.13
N VAL A 137 1.06 13.93 -2.60
CA VAL A 137 0.82 12.78 -1.71
C VAL A 137 2.16 12.16 -1.34
N GLY A 138 2.49 12.11 -0.04
CA GLY A 138 3.75 11.54 0.42
C GLY A 138 3.80 10.02 0.28
N CYS A 139 4.96 9.50 -0.07
CA CYS A 139 5.18 8.06 -0.28
C CYS A 139 4.74 7.22 0.93
N GLN A 140 4.99 7.71 2.14
CA GLN A 140 4.62 7.02 3.39
C GLN A 140 3.11 6.87 3.60
N SER A 141 2.27 7.69 2.96
CA SER A 141 0.81 7.59 3.09
C SER A 141 0.30 6.24 2.60
N CYS A 142 0.93 5.66 1.55
CA CYS A 142 0.57 4.38 0.98
C CYS A 142 1.53 3.26 1.41
N HIS A 143 2.84 3.54 1.44
CA HIS A 143 3.88 2.53 1.68
C HIS A 143 4.30 2.40 3.15
N GLY A 144 3.83 3.31 4.03
CA GLY A 144 4.28 3.37 5.42
C GLY A 144 5.73 3.84 5.55
N ARG A 145 6.34 3.59 6.70
CA ARG A 145 7.74 3.96 7.00
C ARG A 145 8.71 2.97 6.35
N ILE A 146 8.75 3.01 5.02
CA ILE A 146 9.58 2.12 4.21
C ILE A 146 11.09 2.36 4.48
N ASP A 147 11.45 3.57 4.85
CA ASP A 147 12.78 3.96 5.33
C ASP A 147 13.24 3.23 6.60
N ARG A 148 12.36 2.49 7.26
CA ARG A 148 12.64 1.68 8.45
C ARG A 148 12.47 0.17 8.20
N MET A 149 12.26 -0.24 6.94
CA MET A 149 12.03 -1.64 6.59
C MET A 149 13.29 -2.30 6.06
N ASP A 150 13.66 -3.43 6.65
CA ASP A 150 14.69 -4.32 6.08
C ASP A 150 14.09 -5.18 4.96
N VAL A 151 12.86 -5.66 5.16
CA VAL A 151 12.06 -6.32 4.13
C VAL A 151 10.80 -5.48 3.92
N VAL A 152 10.52 -5.15 2.67
CA VAL A 152 9.33 -4.36 2.33
C VAL A 152 8.07 -5.18 2.58
N GLY A 153 7.12 -4.57 3.27
CA GLY A 153 5.82 -5.16 3.52
C GLY A 153 4.68 -4.18 3.27
N GLN A 154 3.55 -4.71 2.82
CA GLN A 154 2.35 -3.90 2.60
C GLN A 154 1.80 -3.39 3.93
N LYS A 155 1.63 -2.08 4.07
CA LYS A 155 1.15 -1.43 5.31
C LYS A 155 -0.29 -0.97 5.23
N GLN A 156 -0.77 -0.67 4.04
CA GLN A 156 -2.13 -0.21 3.81
C GLN A 156 -2.94 -1.27 3.05
N PRO A 157 -4.25 -1.36 3.27
CA PRO A 157 -5.07 -2.40 2.62
C PRO A 157 -5.19 -2.21 1.11
N LEU A 158 -4.95 -1.00 0.60
CA LEU A 158 -5.09 -0.61 -0.82
C LEU A 158 -6.44 -1.03 -1.43
N SER A 159 -7.45 -1.19 -0.59
CA SER A 159 -8.81 -1.52 -1.00
C SER A 159 -9.51 -0.30 -1.63
N MET A 160 -10.56 -0.55 -2.41
CA MET A 160 -11.36 0.52 -3.01
C MET A 160 -11.88 1.51 -1.95
N SER A 161 -12.38 1.02 -0.81
CA SER A 161 -12.86 1.88 0.28
C SER A 161 -11.75 2.78 0.81
N TRP A 162 -10.55 2.24 1.02
CA TRP A 162 -9.39 3.00 1.50
C TRP A 162 -8.98 4.11 0.50
N CYS A 163 -9.00 3.82 -0.79
CA CYS A 163 -8.73 4.81 -1.83
C CYS A 163 -9.80 5.91 -1.85
N ILE A 164 -11.08 5.53 -1.82
CA ILE A 164 -12.22 6.46 -1.87
C ILE A 164 -12.28 7.35 -0.63
N ASP A 165 -11.92 6.85 0.54
CA ASP A 165 -11.88 7.66 1.77
C ASP A 165 -10.86 8.80 1.63
N CYS A 166 -9.66 8.50 1.09
CA CYS A 166 -8.68 9.54 0.78
C CYS A 166 -9.17 10.50 -0.32
N HIS A 167 -9.78 9.99 -1.40
CA HIS A 167 -10.29 10.82 -2.49
C HIS A 167 -11.45 11.73 -2.09
N ARG A 168 -12.24 11.35 -1.07
CA ARG A 168 -13.29 12.21 -0.52
C ARG A 168 -12.74 13.33 0.35
N ASN A 169 -11.62 13.12 1.01
CA ASN A 169 -10.94 14.12 1.82
C ASN A 169 -9.41 14.01 1.68
N PRO A 170 -8.83 14.45 0.55
CA PRO A 170 -7.39 14.33 0.31
C PRO A 170 -6.54 15.31 1.13
N ALA A 171 -7.12 16.40 1.63
CA ALA A 171 -6.40 17.50 2.26
C ALA A 171 -5.38 17.06 3.33
N PRO A 172 -5.71 16.22 4.33
CA PRO A 172 -4.75 15.85 5.38
C PRO A 172 -3.54 15.05 4.86
N ASN A 173 -3.61 14.49 3.65
CA ASN A 173 -2.57 13.65 3.06
C ASN A 173 -1.63 14.42 2.13
N LEU A 174 -1.89 15.71 1.91
CA LEU A 174 -1.13 16.56 1.00
C LEU A 174 0.01 17.28 1.73
N ARG A 175 1.13 17.40 1.03
CA ARG A 175 2.32 18.13 1.45
C ARG A 175 2.95 18.86 0.25
N PRO A 176 3.94 19.76 0.46
CA PRO A 176 4.71 20.31 -0.66
C PRO A 176 5.32 19.16 -1.48
N VAL A 177 5.37 19.32 -2.80
CA VAL A 177 5.93 18.28 -3.69
C VAL A 177 7.40 18.00 -3.37
N SER A 178 8.15 19.00 -2.91
CA SER A 178 9.52 18.84 -2.44
C SER A 178 9.65 17.90 -1.21
N GLU A 179 8.54 17.66 -0.53
CA GLU A 179 8.51 16.88 0.71
C GLU A 179 7.90 15.48 0.53
N VAL A 180 7.58 15.07 -0.71
CA VAL A 180 6.90 13.77 -0.94
C VAL A 180 7.75 12.56 -0.57
N THR A 181 9.07 12.69 -0.67
CA THR A 181 10.04 11.65 -0.29
C THR A 181 10.54 11.80 1.15
N ASN A 182 10.28 12.94 1.79
CA ASN A 182 10.71 13.19 3.17
C ASN A 182 9.85 12.38 4.15
N MET A 183 10.42 11.29 4.69
CA MET A 183 9.74 10.41 5.63
C MET A 183 9.59 11.01 7.04
N GLU A 184 10.36 12.06 7.37
CA GLU A 184 10.27 12.78 8.65
C GLU A 184 9.40 14.03 8.56
N TRP A 185 8.77 14.29 7.39
CA TRP A 185 7.89 15.45 7.25
C TRP A 185 6.70 15.34 8.21
N VAL A 186 6.48 16.41 8.94
CA VAL A 186 5.38 16.54 9.90
C VAL A 186 4.40 17.57 9.35
N ALA A 187 3.12 17.19 9.35
CA ALA A 187 2.06 18.09 8.95
C ALA A 187 2.00 19.31 9.91
N PRO A 188 1.63 20.51 9.40
CA PRO A 188 1.32 21.65 10.25
C PRO A 188 0.23 21.33 11.29
N GLU A 189 0.05 22.22 12.27
CA GLU A 189 -0.92 22.07 13.36
C GLU A 189 -2.35 21.77 12.86
N ASP A 190 -2.74 22.37 11.72
CA ASP A 190 -3.98 22.06 11.01
C ASP A 190 -3.70 21.47 9.62
N PRO A 191 -3.54 20.14 9.49
CA PRO A 191 -3.29 19.47 8.23
C PRO A 191 -4.43 19.65 7.21
N GLN A 192 -5.67 19.77 7.68
CA GLN A 192 -6.84 19.98 6.83
C GLN A 192 -6.77 21.35 6.14
N ALA A 193 -6.65 22.42 6.90
CA ALA A 193 -6.55 23.76 6.35
C ALA A 193 -5.30 23.96 5.47
N PHE A 194 -4.19 23.29 5.82
CA PHE A 194 -2.97 23.30 5.01
C PHE A 194 -3.19 22.61 3.67
N GLY A 195 -3.75 21.42 3.65
CA GLY A 195 -4.03 20.67 2.42
C GLY A 195 -5.07 21.34 1.53
N GLU A 196 -6.09 21.99 2.11
CA GLU A 196 -7.08 22.78 1.35
C GLU A 196 -6.44 23.93 0.57
N LYS A 197 -5.41 24.56 1.12
CA LYS A 197 -4.63 25.59 0.38
C LYS A 197 -3.92 24.97 -0.82
N ILE A 198 -3.35 23.78 -0.68
CA ILE A 198 -2.71 23.05 -1.79
C ILE A 198 -3.74 22.66 -2.83
N ILE A 199 -4.90 22.12 -2.43
CA ILE A 199 -5.99 21.75 -3.32
C ILE A 199 -6.42 22.94 -4.15
N LYS A 200 -6.63 24.08 -3.52
CA LYS A 200 -7.04 25.33 -4.19
C LYS A 200 -5.95 25.85 -5.13
N ALA A 201 -4.70 25.87 -4.67
CA ALA A 201 -3.58 26.39 -5.46
C ALA A 201 -3.29 25.56 -6.71
N LYS A 202 -3.48 24.24 -6.62
CA LYS A 202 -3.19 23.31 -7.73
C LYS A 202 -4.45 22.83 -8.47
N SER A 203 -5.64 23.29 -8.09
CA SER A 203 -6.93 22.85 -8.64
C SER A 203 -7.05 21.31 -8.62
N ILE A 204 -6.77 20.69 -7.47
CA ILE A 204 -6.78 19.23 -7.32
C ILE A 204 -8.23 18.74 -7.28
N HIS A 205 -8.56 17.79 -8.14
CA HIS A 205 -9.85 17.11 -8.19
C HIS A 205 -9.64 15.60 -8.11
N ALA A 206 -9.73 15.04 -6.90
CA ALA A 206 -9.63 13.59 -6.71
C ALA A 206 -10.92 12.91 -7.23
N PRO A 207 -10.84 11.96 -8.19
CA PRO A 207 -12.01 11.31 -8.75
C PRO A 207 -12.67 10.39 -7.72
N THR A 208 -14.01 10.45 -7.59
CA THR A 208 -14.82 9.56 -6.75
C THR A 208 -15.83 8.75 -7.56
N TYR A 209 -15.78 8.85 -8.88
CA TYR A 209 -16.65 8.14 -9.81
C TYR A 209 -15.94 6.91 -10.39
N CYS A 210 -16.71 5.89 -10.80
CA CYS A 210 -16.19 4.56 -11.14
C CYS A 210 -15.11 4.58 -12.24
N ASN A 211 -15.34 5.30 -13.33
CA ASN A 211 -14.42 5.37 -14.46
C ASN A 211 -13.19 6.27 -14.22
N GLY A 212 -13.03 6.84 -13.04
CA GLY A 212 -11.77 7.48 -12.64
C GLY A 212 -10.67 6.49 -12.25
N CYS A 213 -11.07 5.25 -11.92
CA CYS A 213 -10.17 4.18 -11.48
C CYS A 213 -10.39 2.86 -12.25
N HIS A 214 -11.54 2.68 -12.91
CA HIS A 214 -11.92 1.46 -13.64
C HIS A 214 -12.24 1.78 -15.10
N TYR A 215 -11.33 1.47 -16.03
CA TYR A 215 -11.48 1.68 -17.48
C TYR A 215 -10.68 0.65 -18.28
#